data_dff1dd02465a32e7fc4d67eb1130f917
#
_entry.id   dff1dd02465a32e7fc4d67eb1130f917
#
_cell.length_a   1.000
_cell.length_b   1.000
_cell.length_c   1.000
_cell.angle_alpha   90.00
_cell.angle_beta   90.00
_cell.angle_gamma   90.00
#
_symmetry.space_group_name_H-M   'P 1'
#
loop_
_entity.id
_entity.type
_entity.pdbx_description
1 polymer ?
#
loop_
_entity_poly.entity_id
_entity_poly.type
_entity_poly.pdbx_seq_one_letter_code
_entity_poly.pdbx_strand_id
1 'polypeptide(L)'
;MPSRERVEAFLKEVVEGSHVTAIADFYHDDATMQENLGVPRRGKEMLMAREQSVLDQLQKMHTHPVQTFLVDGDNVAIRWTFDKTDKDGVVQRLEEVALQQWRGDRIAKEQFFYDTATAWGVVGPDGTVQR
;
A
#
# COMPACT_ATOMS: atom_id res chain seq x y z
N MET A 1 -2.60 4.55 20.24
CA MET A 1 -1.63 4.96 19.20
C MET A 1 -0.57 3.89 19.01
N PRO A 2 -0.13 3.65 17.78
CA PRO A 2 0.84 2.59 17.54
C PRO A 2 2.22 2.97 18.06
N SER A 3 2.98 1.96 18.49
CA SER A 3 4.42 2.16 18.72
C SER A 3 5.14 2.26 17.37
N ARG A 4 6.32 2.88 17.39
CA ARG A 4 7.14 2.93 16.19
C ARG A 4 7.51 1.52 15.71
N GLU A 5 7.83 0.62 16.65
CA GLU A 5 8.15 -0.78 16.33
C GLU A 5 7.01 -1.50 15.66
N ARG A 6 5.77 -1.22 16.06
CA ARG A 6 4.58 -1.82 15.42
C ARG A 6 4.42 -1.34 13.99
N VAL A 7 4.64 -0.03 13.74
CA VAL A 7 4.61 0.54 12.40
C VAL A 7 5.73 -0.07 11.55
N GLU A 8 6.94 -0.19 12.09
CA GLU A 8 8.06 -0.81 11.35
C GLU A 8 7.77 -2.27 11.02
N ALA A 9 7.13 -3.02 11.91
CA ALA A 9 6.70 -4.39 11.63
C ALA A 9 5.69 -4.45 10.48
N PHE A 10 4.77 -3.51 10.42
CA PHE A 10 3.84 -3.37 9.30
C PHE A 10 4.58 -3.10 7.99
N LEU A 11 5.50 -2.14 7.98
CA LEU A 11 6.30 -1.83 6.79
C LEU A 11 7.07 -3.06 6.31
N LYS A 12 7.67 -3.79 7.21
CA LYS A 12 8.41 -5.01 6.88
C LYS A 12 7.52 -6.06 6.23
N GLU A 13 6.32 -6.26 6.77
CA GLU A 13 5.38 -7.22 6.17
C GLU A 13 4.97 -6.83 4.76
N VAL A 14 4.73 -5.55 4.50
CA VAL A 14 4.38 -5.07 3.17
C VAL A 14 5.55 -5.22 2.20
N VAL A 15 6.76 -4.88 2.63
CA VAL A 15 7.96 -4.89 1.76
C VAL A 15 8.46 -6.32 1.51
N GLU A 16 8.55 -7.14 2.55
CA GLU A 16 9.21 -8.45 2.48
C GLU A 16 8.25 -9.63 2.45
N GLY A 17 7.02 -9.43 2.92
CA GLY A 17 6.01 -10.47 2.98
C GLY A 17 4.92 -10.30 1.94
N SER A 18 3.68 -10.28 2.38
CA SER A 18 2.49 -10.19 1.53
C SER A 18 1.63 -9.01 1.90
N HIS A 19 1.13 -8.27 0.89
CA HIS A 19 0.16 -7.20 1.09
C HIS A 19 -1.13 -7.75 1.74
N VAL A 20 -1.55 -8.95 1.37
CA VAL A 20 -2.76 -9.57 1.94
C VAL A 20 -2.55 -9.91 3.41
N THR A 21 -1.40 -10.48 3.77
CA THR A 21 -1.07 -10.78 5.17
C THR A 21 -0.94 -9.50 5.99
N ALA A 22 -0.38 -8.44 5.40
CA ALA A 22 -0.30 -7.14 6.06
C ALA A 22 -1.69 -6.63 6.45
N ILE A 23 -2.66 -6.75 5.55
CA ILE A 23 -4.05 -6.39 5.86
C ILE A 23 -4.61 -7.28 6.96
N ALA A 24 -4.40 -8.60 6.87
CA ALA A 24 -4.89 -9.55 7.86
C ALA A 24 -4.39 -9.23 9.28
N ASP A 25 -3.10 -8.92 9.41
CA ASP A 25 -2.43 -8.81 10.71
C ASP A 25 -2.45 -7.41 11.30
N PHE A 26 -2.61 -6.37 10.47
CA PHE A 26 -2.42 -4.98 10.92
C PHE A 26 -3.67 -4.10 10.79
N TYR A 27 -4.75 -4.57 10.20
CA TYR A 27 -5.98 -3.77 10.04
C TYR A 27 -7.08 -4.26 10.97
N HIS A 28 -7.93 -3.33 11.41
CA HIS A 28 -9.17 -3.67 12.11
C HIS A 28 -10.15 -4.34 11.15
N ASP A 29 -11.06 -5.15 11.72
CA ASP A 29 -12.07 -5.86 10.93
C ASP A 29 -12.97 -4.90 10.13
N ASP A 30 -13.21 -3.70 10.66
CA ASP A 30 -14.03 -2.66 10.05
C ASP A 30 -13.22 -1.58 9.34
N ALA A 31 -11.93 -1.84 9.06
CA ALA A 31 -11.05 -0.87 8.43
C ALA A 31 -11.57 -0.40 7.08
N THR A 32 -11.22 0.84 6.73
CA THR A 32 -11.54 1.43 5.42
C THR A 32 -10.27 1.76 4.66
N MET A 33 -10.34 1.61 3.34
CA MET A 33 -9.35 2.12 2.40
C MET A 33 -10.04 3.03 1.40
N GLN A 34 -9.39 4.15 1.09
CA GLN A 34 -9.87 5.13 0.13
C GLN A 34 -8.73 5.54 -0.80
N GLU A 35 -8.99 5.61 -2.09
CA GLU A 35 -8.03 6.10 -3.07
C GLU A 35 -8.38 7.54 -3.44
N ASN A 36 -7.46 8.46 -3.20
CA ASN A 36 -7.67 9.90 -3.38
C ASN A 36 -8.97 10.33 -2.67
N LEU A 37 -9.89 10.99 -3.37
CA LEU A 37 -11.19 11.40 -2.83
C LEU A 37 -12.33 10.50 -3.30
N GLY A 38 -12.01 9.28 -3.71
CA GLY A 38 -13.01 8.31 -4.15
C GLY A 38 -13.83 7.73 -3.01
N VAL A 39 -14.67 6.77 -3.33
CA VAL A 39 -15.55 6.13 -2.34
C VAL A 39 -14.73 5.17 -1.48
N PRO A 40 -14.74 5.32 -0.14
CA PRO A 40 -14.06 4.37 0.74
C PRO A 40 -14.64 2.96 0.63
N ARG A 41 -13.75 1.96 0.71
CA ARG A 41 -14.14 0.55 0.82
C ARG A 41 -13.95 0.10 2.24
N ARG A 42 -14.90 -0.63 2.77
CA ARG A 42 -14.93 -1.03 4.18
C ARG A 42 -14.93 -2.54 4.33
N GLY A 43 -14.18 -3.01 5.34
CA GLY A 43 -14.19 -4.41 5.78
C GLY A 43 -12.91 -5.14 5.41
N LYS A 44 -12.23 -5.68 6.42
CA LYS A 44 -10.94 -6.35 6.22
C LYS A 44 -11.02 -7.50 5.21
N GLU A 45 -12.05 -8.33 5.31
CA GLU A 45 -12.19 -9.47 4.39
C GLU A 45 -12.32 -9.02 2.93
N MET A 46 -13.11 -7.97 2.68
CA MET A 46 -13.28 -7.43 1.34
C MET A 46 -11.98 -6.78 0.84
N LEU A 47 -11.28 -6.07 1.71
CA LEU A 47 -9.99 -5.45 1.35
C LEU A 47 -8.95 -6.51 1.01
N MET A 48 -8.90 -7.61 1.76
CA MET A 48 -8.00 -8.74 1.49
C MET A 48 -8.34 -9.42 0.15
N ALA A 49 -9.63 -9.68 -0.09
CA ALA A 49 -10.06 -10.32 -1.32
C ALA A 49 -9.75 -9.47 -2.55
N ARG A 50 -9.93 -8.15 -2.44
CA ARG A 50 -9.61 -7.20 -3.50
C ARG A 50 -8.12 -7.19 -3.78
N GLU A 51 -7.29 -7.13 -2.75
CA GLU A 51 -5.83 -7.14 -2.92
C GLU A 51 -5.36 -8.46 -3.53
N GLN A 52 -5.89 -9.57 -3.08
CA GLN A 52 -5.57 -10.87 -3.65
C GLN A 52 -5.94 -10.95 -5.13
N SER A 53 -7.11 -10.41 -5.51
CA SER A 53 -7.54 -10.35 -6.90
C SER A 53 -6.57 -9.54 -7.78
N VAL A 54 -6.08 -8.42 -7.26
CA VAL A 54 -5.08 -7.60 -7.95
C VAL A 54 -3.79 -8.39 -8.16
N LEU A 55 -3.30 -9.04 -7.10
CA LEU A 55 -2.05 -9.81 -7.16
C LEU A 55 -2.16 -11.01 -8.11
N ASP A 56 -3.32 -11.66 -8.16
CA ASP A 56 -3.55 -12.81 -9.03
C ASP A 56 -3.49 -12.46 -10.52
N GLN A 57 -3.70 -11.19 -10.86
CA GLN A 57 -3.64 -10.71 -12.24
C GLN A 57 -2.22 -10.31 -12.65
N LEU A 58 -1.27 -10.34 -11.73
CA LEU A 58 0.10 -9.90 -11.96
C LEU A 58 1.05 -11.10 -11.99
N GLN A 59 2.18 -10.94 -12.71
CA GLN A 59 3.29 -11.84 -12.60
C GLN A 59 4.03 -11.61 -11.27
N LYS A 60 4.17 -10.33 -10.87
CA LYS A 60 4.94 -9.94 -9.69
C LYS A 60 4.50 -8.58 -9.16
N MET A 61 4.48 -8.43 -7.84
CA MET A 61 4.40 -7.16 -7.16
C MET A 61 5.67 -6.97 -6.33
N HIS A 62 6.41 -5.89 -6.58
CA HIS A 62 7.60 -5.56 -5.81
C HIS A 62 7.37 -4.25 -5.06
N THR A 63 7.53 -4.28 -3.75
CA THR A 63 7.47 -3.09 -2.92
C THR A 63 8.88 -2.64 -2.56
N HIS A 64 9.22 -1.41 -2.92
CA HIS A 64 10.54 -0.86 -2.60
C HIS A 64 10.67 -0.64 -1.09
N PRO A 65 11.89 -0.71 -0.53
CA PRO A 65 12.10 -0.33 0.87
C PRO A 65 11.61 1.08 1.14
N VAL A 66 10.94 1.26 2.28
CA VAL A 66 10.39 2.57 2.67
C VAL A 66 11.52 3.44 3.22
N GLN A 67 11.74 4.61 2.62
CA GLN A 67 12.75 5.57 3.06
C GLN A 67 12.16 6.63 3.97
N THR A 68 10.87 6.95 3.82
CA THR A 68 10.22 8.03 4.58
C THR A 68 8.89 7.56 5.13
N PHE A 69 8.75 7.63 6.45
CA PHE A 69 7.46 7.50 7.11
C PHE A 69 7.46 8.34 8.38
N LEU A 70 6.30 8.82 8.76
CA LEU A 70 6.11 9.70 9.92
C LEU A 70 5.04 9.12 10.82
N VAL A 71 5.29 9.20 12.13
CA VAL A 71 4.31 8.78 13.14
C VAL A 71 4.02 9.98 14.02
N ASP A 72 2.75 10.37 14.09
CA ASP A 72 2.28 11.44 14.95
C ASP A 72 1.00 10.99 15.66
N GLY A 73 1.14 10.50 16.89
CA GLY A 73 0.03 9.98 17.65
C GLY A 73 -0.59 8.77 16.95
N ASP A 74 -1.87 8.88 16.63
CA ASP A 74 -2.60 7.84 15.93
C ASP A 74 -2.44 7.92 14.42
N ASN A 75 -1.77 8.94 13.91
CA ASN A 75 -1.62 9.18 12.47
C ASN A 75 -0.26 8.74 11.99
N VAL A 76 -0.25 8.03 10.86
CA VAL A 76 0.97 7.54 10.21
C VAL A 76 0.92 7.91 8.74
N ALA A 77 1.98 8.52 8.24
CA ALA A 77 2.12 8.83 6.81
C ALA A 77 3.30 8.04 6.26
N ILE A 78 3.11 7.38 5.12
CA ILE A 78 4.12 6.51 4.51
C ILE A 78 4.23 6.85 3.03
N ARG A 79 5.45 7.06 2.55
CA ARG A 79 5.69 7.17 1.12
C ARG A 79 6.03 5.79 0.55
N TRP A 80 5.15 5.28 -0.30
CA TRP A 80 5.30 3.98 -0.94
C TRP A 80 5.77 4.11 -2.38
N THR A 81 6.57 3.15 -2.82
CA THR A 81 6.89 2.93 -4.24
C THR A 81 6.64 1.46 -4.54
N PHE A 82 5.74 1.19 -5.47
CA PHE A 82 5.39 -0.16 -5.91
C PHE A 82 5.71 -0.33 -7.38
N ASP A 83 6.29 -1.48 -7.73
CA ASP A 83 6.48 -1.91 -9.11
C ASP A 83 5.65 -3.17 -9.34
N LYS A 84 4.67 -3.09 -10.24
CA LYS A 84 3.92 -4.28 -10.66
C LYS A 84 4.41 -4.72 -12.02
N THR A 85 4.54 -6.04 -12.19
CA THR A 85 4.87 -6.65 -13.46
C THR A 85 3.65 -7.42 -13.93
N ASP A 86 3.12 -7.08 -15.11
CA ASP A 86 1.96 -7.76 -15.65
C ASP A 86 2.35 -9.10 -16.28
N LYS A 87 1.37 -9.83 -16.82
CA LYS A 87 1.58 -11.15 -17.42
C LYS A 87 2.45 -11.11 -18.68
N ASP A 88 2.55 -9.93 -19.31
CA ASP A 88 3.37 -9.72 -20.51
C ASP A 88 4.79 -9.25 -20.15
N GLY A 89 5.10 -9.09 -18.88
CA GLY A 89 6.41 -8.66 -18.41
C GLY A 89 6.60 -7.15 -18.36
N VAL A 90 5.56 -6.36 -18.57
CA VAL A 90 5.64 -4.90 -18.48
C VAL A 90 5.66 -4.48 -17.01
N VAL A 91 6.64 -3.67 -16.64
CA VAL A 91 6.78 -3.14 -15.27
C VAL A 91 6.22 -1.74 -15.22
N GLN A 92 5.33 -1.50 -14.25
CA GLN A 92 4.71 -0.18 -14.03
C GLN A 92 4.90 0.24 -12.58
N ARG A 93 5.21 1.52 -12.36
CA ARG A 93 5.51 2.07 -11.05
C ARG A 93 4.42 3.02 -10.57
N LEU A 94 4.05 2.87 -9.31
CA LEU A 94 3.21 3.81 -8.57
C LEU A 94 4.01 4.38 -7.41
N GLU A 95 3.99 5.71 -7.28
CA GLU A 95 4.48 6.40 -6.09
C GLU A 95 3.29 7.07 -5.44
N GLU A 96 3.08 6.81 -4.15
CA GLU A 96 1.93 7.32 -3.42
C GLU A 96 2.27 7.64 -1.97
N VAL A 97 1.40 8.44 -1.32
CA VAL A 97 1.45 8.64 0.12
C VAL A 97 0.21 8.00 0.72
N ALA A 98 0.43 7.13 1.69
CA ALA A 98 -0.65 6.58 2.50
C ALA A 98 -0.75 7.38 3.79
N LEU A 99 -1.94 7.86 4.10
CA LEU A 99 -2.25 8.49 5.37
C LEU A 99 -3.15 7.54 6.15
N GLN A 100 -2.65 7.08 7.29
CA GLN A 100 -3.32 6.09 8.11
C GLN A 100 -3.76 6.68 9.44
N GLN A 101 -4.92 6.26 9.90
CA GLN A 101 -5.36 6.47 11.26
C GLN A 101 -5.42 5.11 11.95
N TRP A 102 -4.65 4.97 13.01
CA TRP A 102 -4.60 3.75 13.81
C TRP A 102 -5.55 3.86 15.00
N ARG A 103 -6.05 2.72 15.43
CA ARG A 103 -6.80 2.59 16.67
C ARG A 103 -6.12 1.49 17.47
N GLY A 104 -5.36 1.88 18.48
CA GLY A 104 -4.45 0.96 19.17
C GLY A 104 -3.33 0.52 18.26
N ASP A 105 -3.13 -0.78 18.13
CA ASP A 105 -2.06 -1.39 17.35
C ASP A 105 -2.48 -1.84 15.94
N ARG A 106 -3.65 -1.38 15.47
CA ARG A 106 -4.21 -1.73 14.16
C ARG A 106 -4.73 -0.51 13.42
N ILE A 107 -4.67 -0.59 12.10
CA ILE A 107 -5.14 0.47 11.21
C ILE A 107 -6.66 0.44 11.14
N ALA A 108 -7.29 1.58 11.41
CA ALA A 108 -8.74 1.75 11.31
C ALA A 108 -9.14 2.37 9.97
N LYS A 109 -8.28 3.25 9.42
CA LYS A 109 -8.60 4.01 8.22
C LYS A 109 -7.31 4.29 7.45
N GLU A 110 -7.36 4.11 6.13
CA GLU A 110 -6.22 4.40 5.27
C GLU A 110 -6.70 5.12 4.02
N GLN A 111 -5.98 6.19 3.66
CA GLN A 111 -6.26 6.95 2.45
C GLN A 111 -4.97 7.10 1.66
N PHE A 112 -5.04 6.73 0.38
CA PHE A 112 -3.91 6.82 -0.54
C PHE A 112 -4.05 8.05 -1.41
N PHE A 113 -2.97 8.80 -1.55
CA PHE A 113 -2.91 9.99 -2.40
C PHE A 113 -1.87 9.79 -3.49
N TYR A 114 -2.30 9.85 -4.73
CA TYR A 114 -1.42 9.74 -5.88
C TYR A 114 -2.03 10.49 -7.07
N ASP A 115 -1.15 10.88 -8.00
CA ASP A 115 -1.58 11.53 -9.23
C ASP A 115 -2.11 10.49 -10.22
N THR A 116 -3.41 10.50 -10.47
CA THR A 116 -4.05 9.55 -11.39
C THR A 116 -3.58 9.71 -12.83
N ALA A 117 -3.09 10.90 -13.21
CA ALA A 117 -2.59 11.16 -14.56
C ALA A 117 -1.25 10.46 -14.83
N THR A 118 -0.43 10.23 -13.78
CA THR A 118 0.91 9.64 -13.90
C THR A 118 1.03 8.27 -13.24
N ALA A 119 -0.05 7.80 -12.61
CA ALA A 119 -0.04 6.52 -11.90
C ALA A 119 0.29 5.38 -12.85
N TRP A 120 1.12 4.45 -12.34
CA TRP A 120 1.53 3.24 -13.04
C TRP A 120 2.28 3.54 -14.35
N GLY A 121 3.18 4.53 -14.31
CA GLY A 121 4.06 4.81 -15.44
C GLY A 121 4.98 3.61 -15.75
N VAL A 122 5.26 3.41 -17.04
CA VAL A 122 6.05 2.27 -17.51
C VAL A 122 7.53 2.47 -17.18
N VAL A 123 8.13 1.46 -16.55
CA VAL A 123 9.57 1.46 -16.23
C VAL A 123 10.34 0.86 -17.40
N GLY A 124 11.24 1.66 -17.97
CA GLY A 124 12.10 1.22 -19.07
C GLY A 124 13.30 0.40 -18.57
N PRO A 125 14.08 -0.18 -19.52
CA PRO A 125 15.24 -1.02 -19.17
C PRO A 125 16.32 -0.28 -18.37
N ASP A 126 16.40 1.04 -18.52
CA ASP A 126 17.36 1.89 -17.81
C ASP A 126 16.82 2.38 -16.46
N GLY A 127 15.61 1.95 -16.06
CA GLY A 127 14.96 2.38 -14.84
C GLY A 127 14.20 3.69 -14.95
N THR A 128 14.20 4.33 -16.12
CA THR A 128 13.42 5.56 -16.34
C THR A 128 11.93 5.24 -16.42
N VAL A 129 11.12 6.07 -15.75
CA VAL A 129 9.65 5.88 -15.74
C VAL A 129 9.02 6.84 -16.76
N GLN A 130 8.24 6.29 -17.68
CA GLN A 130 7.43 7.07 -18.61
C GLN A 130 6.03 7.27 -18.04
N ARG A 131 5.66 8.52 -17.87
CA ARG A 131 4.39 8.91 -17.27
C ARG A 131 3.49 9.60 -18.29
#